data_46310fe46e78159b5c6c5aae01bd4541
#
_entry.id   46310fe46e78159b5c6c5aae01bd4541
#
_cell.length_a   1.000
_cell.length_b   1.000
_cell.length_c   1.000
_cell.angle_alpha   90.00
_cell.angle_beta   90.00
_cell.angle_gamma   90.00
#
_symmetry.space_group_name_H-M   'P 1'
#
loop_
_entity.id
_entity.type
_entity.pdbx_description
1 polymer ?
#
loop_
_entity_poly.entity_id
_entity_poly.type
_entity_poly.pdbx_seq_one_letter_code
_entity_poly.pdbx_strand_id
1 'polypeptide(L)'
;MSIGDKQIKLINYAKFFIKRLESSDIDSSLSSFCYFTSWSETPGFAKLKYWLKGWPFIFKFCTILLKNILAIASHAKYIEFRNHSYKDNYDTIVISWCFQENFQSDGSFNDRYFKENSKDLPSSYWVLISMDEYVPVNLSNNITVIKSERGVFKYDFFSFLKIFVSMVIDCRFSPKKLFHYLYFSSYFAKVTSLTVKKELKKNNYKAILLPYEAQPFQNNIFFEIKKSNKKIKTIGYLHSLNPLTSELVYRSGSPDLLLVHGPSQIDILKSKLNWPENKLHLTQSFRFRLDEKKRLSNKIFLPHSILKGNVLISEFRKFLINSPISSLPNFVIQNHPTAKDSKKHLYFIKELEKIIRTYKDRFSSNSLTKEISIFFGVIDVLETLEKGINVIHICSDPIFESYSEKIWENLKVKQLSKFVFQYNLTSIGKYIIFGVKKKILYETLKTLYH
;
A
#
# COMPACT_ATOMS: atom_id res chain seq x y z
N MET A 1 -24.48 -15.93 3.32
CA MET A 1 -23.77 -14.72 3.77
C MET A 1 -23.08 -14.09 2.56
N SER A 2 -23.38 -12.82 2.26
CA SER A 2 -22.78 -12.10 1.11
C SER A 2 -21.29 -11.88 1.28
N ILE A 3 -20.58 -11.44 0.20
CA ILE A 3 -19.17 -11.04 0.27
C ILE A 3 -19.01 -9.91 1.28
N GLY A 4 -19.86 -8.87 1.20
CA GLY A 4 -19.81 -7.73 2.11
C GLY A 4 -19.99 -8.11 3.58
N ASP A 5 -20.87 -9.06 3.90
CA ASP A 5 -21.03 -9.55 5.28
C ASP A 5 -19.74 -10.21 5.80
N LYS A 6 -19.07 -10.99 4.94
CA LYS A 6 -17.79 -11.62 5.29
C LYS A 6 -16.70 -10.57 5.50
N GLN A 7 -16.66 -9.54 4.66
CA GLN A 7 -15.70 -8.44 4.79
C GLN A 7 -15.90 -7.66 6.10
N ILE A 8 -17.15 -7.31 6.45
CA ILE A 8 -17.46 -6.64 7.73
C ILE A 8 -17.04 -7.53 8.91
N LYS A 9 -17.29 -8.84 8.85
CA LYS A 9 -16.83 -9.76 9.90
C LYS A 9 -15.31 -9.77 10.03
N LEU A 10 -14.55 -9.73 8.92
CA LEU A 10 -13.09 -9.66 8.94
C LEU A 10 -12.59 -8.34 9.55
N ILE A 11 -13.20 -7.20 9.21
CA ILE A 11 -12.89 -5.90 9.81
C ILE A 11 -13.14 -5.93 11.32
N ASN A 12 -14.29 -6.46 11.76
CA ASN A 12 -14.61 -6.57 13.17
C ASN A 12 -13.64 -7.50 13.92
N TYR A 13 -13.20 -8.58 13.28
CA TYR A 13 -12.17 -9.43 13.82
C TYR A 13 -10.83 -8.69 13.96
N ALA A 14 -10.43 -7.92 12.96
CA ALA A 14 -9.20 -7.11 13.02
C ALA A 14 -9.25 -6.09 14.16
N LYS A 15 -10.39 -5.40 14.35
CA LYS A 15 -10.63 -4.46 15.46
C LYS A 15 -10.51 -5.16 16.82
N PHE A 16 -11.19 -6.28 16.99
CA PHE A 16 -11.13 -7.07 18.21
C PHE A 16 -9.69 -7.53 18.52
N PHE A 17 -8.98 -8.03 17.50
CA PHE A 17 -7.61 -8.50 17.65
C PHE A 17 -6.65 -7.38 18.07
N ILE A 18 -6.71 -6.21 17.43
CA ILE A 18 -5.90 -5.03 17.78
C ILE A 18 -6.20 -4.61 19.23
N LYS A 19 -7.47 -4.45 19.59
CA LYS A 19 -7.85 -4.08 20.96
C LYS A 19 -7.32 -5.08 22.01
N ARG A 20 -7.35 -6.38 21.70
CA ARG A 20 -6.81 -7.42 22.57
C ARG A 20 -5.28 -7.32 22.72
N LEU A 21 -4.55 -6.93 21.67
CA LEU A 21 -3.11 -6.71 21.77
C LEU A 21 -2.78 -5.48 22.59
N GLU A 22 -3.50 -4.37 22.39
CA GLU A 22 -3.32 -3.12 23.14
C GLU A 22 -3.63 -3.28 24.64
N SER A 23 -4.52 -4.21 25.02
CA SER A 23 -4.76 -4.58 26.42
C SER A 23 -3.73 -5.58 26.98
N SER A 24 -2.75 -5.97 26.19
CA SER A 24 -1.67 -6.87 26.56
C SER A 24 -0.31 -6.18 26.37
N ASP A 25 0.77 -6.79 26.88
CA ASP A 25 2.12 -6.24 26.74
C ASP A 25 2.73 -6.47 25.32
N ILE A 26 1.89 -6.41 24.27
CA ILE A 26 2.31 -6.51 22.87
C ILE A 26 1.98 -5.21 22.14
N ASP A 27 3.01 -4.59 21.58
CA ASP A 27 2.87 -3.40 20.77
C ASP A 27 2.18 -3.72 19.44
N SER A 28 0.94 -3.21 19.26
CA SER A 28 0.16 -3.39 18.04
C SER A 28 0.78 -2.68 16.84
N SER A 29 1.57 -1.62 17.05
CA SER A 29 2.24 -0.88 15.99
C SER A 29 3.36 -1.69 15.34
N LEU A 30 4.04 -2.54 16.12
CA LEU A 30 5.16 -3.36 15.66
C LEU A 30 4.73 -4.75 15.20
N SER A 31 3.56 -5.24 15.66
CA SER A 31 3.11 -6.60 15.36
C SER A 31 2.81 -6.82 13.88
N SER A 32 3.52 -7.76 13.25
CA SER A 32 3.26 -8.17 11.87
C SER A 32 1.85 -8.75 11.66
N PHE A 33 1.22 -9.25 12.72
CA PHE A 33 -0.16 -9.74 12.66
C PHE A 33 -1.21 -8.64 12.62
N CYS A 34 -0.85 -7.39 12.91
CA CYS A 34 -1.75 -6.24 12.77
C CYS A 34 -1.74 -5.64 11.36
N TYR A 35 -0.90 -6.14 10.45
CA TYR A 35 -0.90 -5.73 9.06
C TYR A 35 -1.77 -6.66 8.22
N PHE A 36 -3.06 -6.35 8.16
CA PHE A 36 -4.11 -7.18 7.56
C PHE A 36 -4.30 -6.94 6.07
N THR A 37 -3.28 -6.48 5.37
CA THR A 37 -3.36 -6.20 3.93
C THR A 37 -3.73 -7.43 3.11
N SER A 38 -4.43 -7.22 1.99
CA SER A 38 -4.79 -8.29 1.04
C SER A 38 -3.88 -8.35 -0.19
N TRP A 39 -3.03 -7.37 -0.42
CA TRP A 39 -2.15 -7.33 -1.59
C TRP A 39 -0.85 -8.15 -1.43
N SER A 40 -0.53 -8.58 -0.22
CA SER A 40 0.68 -9.39 0.07
C SER A 40 0.39 -10.48 1.11
N GLU A 41 1.07 -11.62 1.00
CA GLU A 41 0.97 -12.73 1.96
C GLU A 41 1.72 -12.41 3.26
N THR A 42 1.16 -11.51 4.08
CA THR A 42 1.68 -11.15 5.40
C THR A 42 1.13 -12.06 6.52
N PRO A 43 1.75 -12.09 7.71
CA PRO A 43 1.19 -12.78 8.88
C PRO A 43 -0.24 -12.33 9.21
N GLY A 44 -0.54 -11.02 9.11
CA GLY A 44 -1.89 -10.49 9.33
C GLY A 44 -2.91 -11.01 8.33
N PHE A 45 -2.56 -11.03 7.04
CA PHE A 45 -3.39 -11.63 6.00
C PHE A 45 -3.62 -13.13 6.23
N ALA A 46 -2.56 -13.86 6.57
CA ALA A 46 -2.66 -15.29 6.89
C ALA A 46 -3.60 -15.54 8.07
N LYS A 47 -3.55 -14.67 9.09
CA LYS A 47 -4.43 -14.73 10.26
C LYS A 47 -5.89 -14.50 9.90
N LEU A 48 -6.21 -13.49 9.06
CA LEU A 48 -7.58 -13.27 8.58
C LEU A 48 -8.09 -14.47 7.78
N LYS A 49 -7.27 -15.04 6.91
CA LYS A 49 -7.65 -16.24 6.13
C LYS A 49 -7.83 -17.47 7.01
N TYR A 50 -6.96 -17.67 8.00
CA TYR A 50 -7.12 -18.76 8.97
C TYR A 50 -8.41 -18.61 9.75
N TRP A 51 -8.71 -17.41 10.25
CA TRP A 51 -9.95 -17.13 10.96
C TRP A 51 -11.20 -17.41 10.10
N LEU A 52 -11.15 -17.07 8.81
CA LEU A 52 -12.27 -17.28 7.88
C LEU A 52 -12.47 -18.74 7.45
N LYS A 53 -11.36 -19.48 7.23
CA LYS A 53 -11.34 -20.82 6.62
C LYS A 53 -11.12 -21.95 7.62
N GLY A 54 -10.63 -21.63 8.81
CA GLY A 54 -10.36 -22.59 9.87
C GLY A 54 -9.21 -23.55 9.55
N TRP A 55 -9.28 -24.75 10.14
CA TRP A 55 -8.25 -25.78 10.08
C TRP A 55 -7.74 -26.14 8.68
N PRO A 56 -8.56 -26.23 7.63
CA PRO A 56 -8.07 -26.54 6.28
C PRO A 56 -7.01 -25.57 5.73
N PHE A 57 -6.88 -24.39 6.35
CA PHE A 57 -5.89 -23.38 5.94
C PHE A 57 -4.56 -23.48 6.74
N ILE A 58 -4.43 -24.36 7.73
CA ILE A 58 -3.30 -24.37 8.67
C ILE A 58 -1.93 -24.54 7.97
N PHE A 59 -1.80 -25.44 7.02
CA PHE A 59 -0.55 -25.64 6.28
C PHE A 59 -0.13 -24.39 5.51
N LYS A 60 -1.08 -23.74 4.84
CA LYS A 60 -0.81 -22.48 4.12
C LYS A 60 -0.48 -21.35 5.11
N PHE A 61 -1.13 -21.30 6.25
CA PHE A 61 -0.82 -20.37 7.33
C PHE A 61 0.63 -20.53 7.79
N CYS A 62 1.05 -21.74 8.17
CA CYS A 62 2.44 -22.02 8.58
C CYS A 62 3.45 -21.70 7.47
N THR A 63 3.14 -22.02 6.22
CA THR A 63 4.00 -21.68 5.07
C THR A 63 4.19 -20.17 4.92
N ILE A 64 3.13 -19.38 5.09
CA ILE A 64 3.23 -17.91 5.02
C ILE A 64 4.09 -17.38 6.17
N LEU A 65 3.89 -17.88 7.39
CA LEU A 65 4.71 -17.48 8.54
C LEU A 65 6.20 -17.78 8.30
N LEU A 66 6.51 -19.00 7.90
CA LEU A 66 7.90 -19.41 7.62
C LEU A 66 8.54 -18.53 6.53
N LYS A 67 7.85 -18.28 5.43
CA LYS A 67 8.34 -17.36 4.38
C LYS A 67 8.66 -15.97 4.90
N ASN A 68 7.82 -15.43 5.80
CA ASN A 68 8.05 -14.10 6.38
C ASN A 68 9.22 -14.07 7.39
N ILE A 69 9.50 -15.19 8.07
CA ILE A 69 10.71 -15.34 8.90
C ILE A 69 11.94 -15.41 8.00
N LEU A 70 11.93 -16.27 7.00
CA LEU A 70 13.05 -16.42 6.08
C LEU A 70 13.34 -15.15 5.26
N ALA A 71 12.32 -14.32 5.01
CA ALA A 71 12.50 -13.03 4.34
C ALA A 71 13.39 -12.05 5.15
N ILE A 72 13.52 -12.20 6.47
CA ILE A 72 14.46 -11.43 7.29
C ILE A 72 15.88 -11.67 6.79
N ALA A 73 16.21 -12.92 6.49
CA ALA A 73 17.53 -13.30 6.04
C ALA A 73 17.90 -12.66 4.70
N SER A 74 16.96 -12.55 3.76
CA SER A 74 17.21 -11.90 2.45
C SER A 74 17.39 -10.37 2.52
N HIS A 75 17.15 -9.76 3.69
CA HIS A 75 17.25 -8.32 3.89
C HIS A 75 18.05 -8.01 5.18
N ALA A 76 19.05 -8.84 5.46
CA ALA A 76 19.77 -8.84 6.75
C ALA A 76 20.47 -7.51 7.05
N LYS A 77 20.83 -6.73 6.03
CA LYS A 77 21.59 -5.50 6.21
C LYS A 77 20.93 -4.35 5.47
N TYR A 78 20.82 -3.20 6.14
CA TYR A 78 20.38 -1.94 5.55
C TYR A 78 21.51 -0.94 5.58
N ILE A 79 21.73 -0.23 4.46
CA ILE A 79 22.73 0.79 4.29
C ILE A 79 22.04 2.13 4.13
N GLU A 80 22.56 3.15 4.79
CA GLU A 80 22.13 4.53 4.67
C GLU A 80 23.09 5.26 3.73
N PHE A 81 22.54 5.88 2.68
CA PHE A 81 23.26 6.76 1.75
C PHE A 81 22.83 8.19 2.00
N ARG A 82 23.79 9.10 2.18
CA ARG A 82 23.53 10.53 2.38
C ARG A 82 24.68 11.36 1.85
N ASN A 83 24.40 12.61 1.51
CA ASN A 83 25.46 13.59 1.32
C ASN A 83 25.92 14.12 2.69
N HIS A 84 27.26 14.28 2.87
CA HIS A 84 27.85 14.62 4.17
C HIS A 84 27.71 16.08 4.58
N SER A 85 27.31 17.00 3.68
CA SER A 85 27.10 18.40 3.97
C SER A 85 25.72 18.66 4.60
N TYR A 86 25.63 18.51 5.91
CA TYR A 86 24.41 18.79 6.66
C TYR A 86 24.49 20.22 7.23
N LYS A 87 23.71 21.17 6.69
CA LYS A 87 23.78 22.57 7.14
C LYS A 87 22.43 23.26 7.38
N ASP A 88 21.31 22.67 7.04
CA ASP A 88 20.03 23.38 7.04
C ASP A 88 19.09 22.95 8.17
N ASN A 89 18.34 23.91 8.69
CA ASN A 89 17.24 23.64 9.61
C ASN A 89 16.00 23.22 8.82
N TYR A 90 15.55 21.99 9.02
CA TYR A 90 14.34 21.47 8.41
C TYR A 90 13.21 21.37 9.44
N ASP A 91 12.01 21.78 9.04
CA ASP A 91 10.82 21.71 9.89
C ASP A 91 10.08 20.36 9.78
N THR A 92 10.20 19.69 8.63
CA THR A 92 9.46 18.47 8.33
C THR A 92 10.38 17.35 7.88
N ILE A 93 10.16 16.13 8.40
CA ILE A 93 10.67 14.91 7.77
C ILE A 93 9.58 14.35 6.86
N VAL A 94 9.92 14.09 5.59
CA VAL A 94 9.08 13.35 4.65
C VAL A 94 9.69 11.98 4.43
N ILE A 95 8.92 10.92 4.73
CA ILE A 95 9.35 9.55 4.46
C ILE A 95 8.58 9.04 3.26
N SER A 96 9.27 8.49 2.25
CA SER A 96 8.62 7.96 1.06
C SER A 96 9.39 6.77 0.47
N TRP A 97 8.78 6.12 -0.53
CA TRP A 97 9.41 5.07 -1.31
C TRP A 97 10.07 5.66 -2.55
N CYS A 98 11.28 5.21 -2.90
CA CYS A 98 11.97 5.67 -4.09
C CYS A 98 12.35 4.53 -5.05
N PHE A 99 12.42 4.90 -6.33
CA PHE A 99 12.91 4.09 -7.44
C PHE A 99 13.91 4.91 -8.22
N GLN A 100 14.79 4.26 -8.98
CA GLN A 100 15.82 4.92 -9.78
C GLN A 100 15.25 6.05 -10.65
N GLU A 101 14.15 5.82 -11.31
CA GLU A 101 13.48 6.76 -12.21
C GLU A 101 12.90 8.02 -11.53
N ASN A 102 12.88 8.07 -10.22
CA ASN A 102 12.39 9.22 -9.45
C ASN A 102 13.49 10.26 -9.17
N PHE A 103 14.76 9.89 -9.31
CA PHE A 103 15.88 10.82 -9.10
C PHE A 103 16.18 11.60 -10.37
N GLN A 104 16.51 12.88 -10.21
CA GLN A 104 16.97 13.76 -11.27
C GLN A 104 18.50 13.75 -11.34
N SER A 105 19.07 14.26 -12.44
CA SER A 105 20.54 14.35 -12.63
C SER A 105 21.24 15.19 -11.55
N ASP A 106 20.53 16.14 -10.95
CA ASP A 106 21.02 17.01 -9.89
C ASP A 106 20.88 16.42 -8.48
N GLY A 107 20.49 15.16 -8.37
CA GLY A 107 20.32 14.44 -7.12
C GLY A 107 19.00 14.73 -6.38
N SER A 108 18.13 15.57 -6.93
CA SER A 108 16.79 15.80 -6.36
C SER A 108 15.84 14.62 -6.66
N PHE A 109 14.74 14.55 -5.90
CA PHE A 109 13.81 13.44 -5.94
C PHE A 109 12.38 13.92 -6.26
N ASN A 110 11.73 13.27 -7.24
CA ASN A 110 10.32 13.46 -7.56
C ASN A 110 9.47 12.39 -6.91
N ASP A 111 8.68 12.77 -5.93
CA ASP A 111 7.82 11.83 -5.21
C ASP A 111 6.60 11.41 -6.02
N ARG A 112 6.26 10.12 -5.99
CA ARG A 112 5.11 9.58 -6.72
C ARG A 112 3.78 9.76 -6.00
N TYR A 113 3.81 9.82 -4.67
CA TYR A 113 2.61 9.88 -3.84
C TYR A 113 2.17 11.32 -3.62
N PHE A 114 3.12 12.22 -3.40
CA PHE A 114 2.85 13.63 -3.18
C PHE A 114 2.91 14.45 -4.48
N LYS A 115 3.52 13.91 -5.56
CA LYS A 115 3.75 14.63 -6.83
C LYS A 115 4.52 15.94 -6.65
N GLU A 116 5.46 15.94 -5.72
CA GLU A 116 6.32 17.07 -5.39
C GLU A 116 7.79 16.70 -5.62
N ASN A 117 8.59 17.70 -5.99
CA ASN A 117 10.05 17.56 -6.02
C ASN A 117 10.62 17.90 -4.64
N SER A 118 11.66 17.20 -4.21
CA SER A 118 12.32 17.44 -2.92
C SER A 118 12.87 18.87 -2.74
N LYS A 119 13.13 19.59 -3.83
CA LYS A 119 13.53 21.01 -3.82
C LYS A 119 12.36 21.97 -3.65
N ASP A 120 11.15 21.59 -4.05
CA ASP A 120 9.96 22.43 -3.96
C ASP A 120 9.37 22.49 -2.54
N LEU A 121 9.88 21.65 -1.64
CA LEU A 121 9.58 21.67 -0.20
C LEU A 121 10.86 22.05 0.58
N PRO A 122 11.29 23.32 0.58
CA PRO A 122 12.59 23.75 1.06
C PRO A 122 12.83 23.49 2.55
N SER A 123 11.79 23.47 3.37
CA SER A 123 11.87 23.14 4.80
C SER A 123 11.73 21.65 5.10
N SER A 124 11.91 20.78 4.10
CA SER A 124 11.69 19.33 4.25
C SER A 124 12.96 18.52 4.06
N TYR A 125 13.17 17.59 4.97
CA TYR A 125 14.19 16.54 4.88
C TYR A 125 13.56 15.22 4.48
N TRP A 126 14.12 14.56 3.46
CA TRP A 126 13.55 13.34 2.88
C TRP A 126 14.30 12.09 3.34
N VAL A 127 13.59 11.16 3.91
CA VAL A 127 14.09 9.82 4.22
C VAL A 127 13.42 8.84 3.25
N LEU A 128 14.16 8.40 2.25
CA LEU A 128 13.67 7.60 1.15
C LEU A 128 14.01 6.13 1.36
N ILE A 129 13.03 5.25 1.16
CA ILE A 129 13.20 3.79 1.24
C ILE A 129 13.32 3.27 -0.18
N SER A 130 14.51 2.76 -0.55
CA SER A 130 14.75 2.26 -1.90
C SER A 130 14.10 0.91 -2.13
N MET A 131 13.37 0.82 -3.24
CA MET A 131 12.80 -0.43 -3.77
C MET A 131 13.71 -1.08 -4.82
N ASP A 132 14.74 -0.38 -5.28
CA ASP A 132 15.69 -0.81 -6.30
C ASP A 132 17.07 -1.11 -5.71
N GLU A 133 17.94 -1.71 -6.51
CA GLU A 133 19.36 -1.87 -6.16
C GLU A 133 20.18 -0.61 -6.37
N TYR A 134 19.66 0.34 -7.14
CA TYR A 134 20.32 1.60 -7.45
C TYR A 134 20.10 2.68 -6.38
N VAL A 135 21.16 3.41 -6.06
CA VAL A 135 21.12 4.69 -5.32
C VAL A 135 22.03 5.66 -6.04
N PRO A 136 21.60 6.91 -6.33
CA PRO A 136 22.45 7.91 -6.98
C PRO A 136 23.68 8.22 -6.14
N VAL A 137 24.80 8.46 -6.82
CA VAL A 137 26.07 8.88 -6.17
C VAL A 137 25.92 10.30 -5.59
N ASN A 138 25.28 11.20 -6.33
CA ASN A 138 25.04 12.57 -5.93
C ASN A 138 23.60 12.73 -5.44
N LEU A 139 23.39 12.70 -4.13
CA LEU A 139 22.11 13.02 -3.50
C LEU A 139 22.08 14.50 -3.10
N SER A 140 20.92 15.14 -3.23
CA SER A 140 20.70 16.48 -2.64
C SER A 140 20.87 16.42 -1.13
N ASN A 141 21.33 17.54 -0.53
CA ASN A 141 21.69 17.62 0.90
C ASN A 141 20.52 17.30 1.85
N ASN A 142 19.29 17.46 1.39
CA ASN A 142 18.08 17.18 2.15
C ASN A 142 17.55 15.75 1.96
N ILE A 143 18.36 14.81 1.44
CA ILE A 143 17.93 13.44 1.16
C ILE A 143 18.82 12.41 1.86
N THR A 144 18.21 11.47 2.56
CA THR A 144 18.82 10.19 2.97
C THR A 144 18.08 9.05 2.31
N VAL A 145 18.80 8.10 1.72
CA VAL A 145 18.24 6.87 1.16
C VAL A 145 18.59 5.70 2.07
N ILE A 146 17.58 4.92 2.46
CA ILE A 146 17.71 3.64 3.15
C ILE A 146 17.54 2.54 2.12
N LYS A 147 18.54 1.69 1.97
CA LYS A 147 18.53 0.57 1.05
C LYS A 147 18.81 -0.73 1.75
N SER A 148 18.04 -1.77 1.41
CA SER A 148 18.40 -3.14 1.75
C SER A 148 19.57 -3.61 0.88
N GLU A 149 20.62 -4.14 1.48
CA GLU A 149 21.71 -4.78 0.78
C GLU A 149 21.26 -6.17 0.30
N ARG A 150 20.57 -6.21 -0.86
CA ARG A 150 20.20 -7.46 -1.53
C ARG A 150 21.46 -8.11 -2.12
N GLY A 151 21.52 -9.41 -2.11
CA GLY A 151 22.58 -10.15 -2.79
C GLY A 151 23.55 -10.85 -1.85
N VAL A 152 23.54 -10.53 -0.59
CA VAL A 152 24.25 -11.33 0.42
C VAL A 152 23.49 -12.60 0.74
N PHE A 153 22.31 -12.80 0.19
CA PHE A 153 21.62 -14.08 0.29
C PHE A 153 22.16 -15.17 -0.62
N LYS A 154 23.36 -15.09 -0.96
CA LYS A 154 24.12 -16.32 -0.93
C LYS A 154 24.39 -16.64 0.55
N TYR A 155 23.27 -16.78 1.30
CA TYR A 155 23.20 -17.44 2.60
C TYR A 155 24.20 -16.97 3.64
N ASP A 156 24.19 -15.69 4.03
CA ASP A 156 24.87 -15.31 5.27
C ASP A 156 24.03 -15.76 6.47
N PHE A 157 24.08 -17.05 6.74
CA PHE A 157 23.46 -17.68 7.90
C PHE A 157 23.88 -16.99 9.21
N PHE A 158 25.12 -16.53 9.31
CA PHE A 158 25.63 -15.84 10.49
C PHE A 158 24.96 -14.47 10.71
N SER A 159 24.76 -13.69 9.66
CA SER A 159 24.01 -12.43 9.76
C SER A 159 22.56 -12.67 10.15
N PHE A 160 21.91 -13.68 9.57
CA PHE A 160 20.55 -14.07 9.99
C PHE A 160 20.52 -14.47 11.47
N LEU A 161 21.44 -15.34 11.91
CA LEU A 161 21.51 -15.77 13.31
C LEU A 161 21.72 -14.59 14.27
N LYS A 162 22.62 -13.67 13.93
CA LYS A 162 22.87 -12.46 14.69
C LYS A 162 21.61 -11.60 14.85
N ILE A 163 20.87 -11.38 13.74
CA ILE A 163 19.60 -10.64 13.77
C ILE A 163 18.56 -11.38 14.61
N PHE A 164 18.44 -12.70 14.41
CA PHE A 164 17.50 -13.53 15.14
C PHE A 164 17.75 -13.45 16.65
N VAL A 165 19.01 -13.64 17.09
CA VAL A 165 19.41 -13.51 18.48
C VAL A 165 19.11 -12.12 19.03
N SER A 166 19.43 -11.06 18.28
CA SER A 166 19.06 -9.70 18.67
C SER A 166 17.56 -9.52 18.88
N MET A 167 16.74 -10.07 17.97
CA MET A 167 15.27 -9.99 18.11
C MET A 167 14.76 -10.78 19.32
N VAL A 168 15.36 -11.93 19.64
CA VAL A 168 15.02 -12.72 20.83
C VAL A 168 15.35 -11.94 22.11
N ILE A 169 16.52 -11.32 22.17
CA ILE A 169 16.95 -10.46 23.29
C ILE A 169 15.99 -9.27 23.43
N ASP A 170 15.68 -8.57 22.34
CA ASP A 170 14.74 -7.43 22.33
C ASP A 170 13.34 -7.83 22.82
N CYS A 171 12.92 -9.05 22.55
CA CYS A 171 11.66 -9.60 23.06
C CYS A 171 11.76 -10.04 24.53
N ARG A 172 12.92 -9.87 25.19
CA ARG A 172 13.20 -10.33 26.56
C ARG A 172 12.84 -11.80 26.77
N PHE A 173 13.19 -12.65 25.79
CA PHE A 173 12.87 -14.07 25.76
C PHE A 173 11.38 -14.41 25.93
N SER A 174 10.47 -13.45 25.72
CA SER A 174 9.04 -13.69 25.78
C SER A 174 8.54 -14.42 24.51
N PRO A 175 8.08 -15.68 24.58
CA PRO A 175 7.58 -16.41 23.42
C PRO A 175 6.41 -15.69 22.75
N LYS A 176 5.56 -15.03 23.54
CA LYS A 176 4.42 -14.26 23.05
C LYS A 176 4.85 -13.07 22.20
N LYS A 177 5.82 -12.26 22.64
CA LYS A 177 6.37 -11.14 21.87
C LYS A 177 7.10 -11.64 20.65
N LEU A 178 7.92 -12.68 20.80
CA LEU A 178 8.65 -13.29 19.69
C LEU A 178 7.70 -13.75 18.58
N PHE A 179 6.62 -14.43 18.92
CA PHE A 179 5.60 -14.85 17.95
C PHE A 179 4.99 -13.68 17.16
N HIS A 180 4.89 -12.48 17.73
CA HIS A 180 4.35 -11.30 17.07
C HIS A 180 5.37 -10.53 16.24
N TYR A 181 6.66 -10.57 16.63
CA TYR A 181 7.69 -9.68 16.07
C TYR A 181 8.72 -10.39 15.20
N LEU A 182 8.80 -11.72 15.21
CA LEU A 182 9.77 -12.49 14.44
C LEU A 182 9.35 -12.64 12.97
N TYR A 183 9.11 -11.50 12.29
CA TYR A 183 8.74 -11.46 10.88
C TYR A 183 9.36 -10.26 10.19
N PHE A 184 9.54 -10.36 8.87
CA PHE A 184 10.19 -9.34 8.07
C PHE A 184 9.61 -7.94 8.28
N SER A 185 8.27 -7.79 8.30
CA SER A 185 7.63 -6.48 8.45
C SER A 185 7.90 -5.81 9.81
N SER A 186 8.04 -6.59 10.90
CA SER A 186 8.45 -6.07 12.22
C SER A 186 9.94 -5.73 12.26
N TYR A 187 10.78 -6.57 11.65
CA TYR A 187 12.21 -6.30 11.52
C TYR A 187 12.47 -5.01 10.74
N PHE A 188 11.83 -4.87 9.59
CA PHE A 188 11.90 -3.67 8.77
C PHE A 188 11.41 -2.43 9.52
N ALA A 189 10.33 -2.55 10.29
CA ALA A 189 9.83 -1.47 11.14
C ALA A 189 10.86 -1.00 12.17
N LYS A 190 11.56 -1.91 12.81
CA LYS A 190 12.65 -1.55 13.76
C LYS A 190 13.80 -0.81 13.06
N VAL A 191 14.28 -1.33 11.93
CA VAL A 191 15.40 -0.71 11.18
C VAL A 191 15.04 0.70 10.75
N THR A 192 13.89 0.88 10.12
CA THR A 192 13.44 2.21 9.63
C THR A 192 13.21 3.18 10.80
N SER A 193 12.60 2.74 11.90
CA SER A 193 12.41 3.57 13.09
C SER A 193 13.73 4.03 13.71
N LEU A 194 14.75 3.17 13.75
CA LEU A 194 16.07 3.54 14.27
C LEU A 194 16.74 4.62 13.40
N THR A 195 16.63 4.51 12.06
CA THR A 195 17.16 5.54 11.15
C THR A 195 16.44 6.86 11.33
N VAL A 196 15.10 6.85 11.37
CA VAL A 196 14.32 8.07 11.60
C VAL A 196 14.64 8.69 12.96
N LYS A 197 14.80 7.89 14.02
CA LYS A 197 15.21 8.39 15.34
C LYS A 197 16.59 9.06 15.32
N LYS A 198 17.55 8.57 14.54
CA LYS A 198 18.85 9.22 14.38
C LYS A 198 18.69 10.58 13.72
N GLU A 199 17.85 10.71 12.69
CA GLU A 199 17.59 11.98 12.03
C GLU A 199 16.88 12.98 12.96
N LEU A 200 15.89 12.53 13.73
CA LEU A 200 15.17 13.37 14.70
C LEU A 200 16.07 14.00 15.80
N LYS A 201 17.25 13.42 16.05
CA LYS A 201 18.21 13.98 17.01
C LYS A 201 19.04 15.14 16.44
N LYS A 202 19.01 15.35 15.11
CA LYS A 202 19.87 16.35 14.45
C LYS A 202 19.21 17.72 14.33
N ASN A 203 17.87 17.77 14.27
CA ASN A 203 17.09 18.99 14.09
C ASN A 203 15.83 19.00 14.95
N ASN A 204 15.28 20.21 15.14
CA ASN A 204 14.02 20.43 15.83
C ASN A 204 12.85 20.36 14.84
N TYR A 205 12.56 19.17 14.34
CA TYR A 205 11.42 18.95 13.46
C TYR A 205 10.08 19.21 14.15
N LYS A 206 9.16 19.85 13.41
CA LYS A 206 7.78 20.11 13.84
C LYS A 206 6.83 19.00 13.44
N ALA A 207 7.10 18.36 12.28
CA ALA A 207 6.25 17.29 11.78
C ALA A 207 7.03 16.18 11.07
N ILE A 208 6.37 15.03 10.97
CA ILE A 208 6.76 13.92 10.10
C ILE A 208 5.57 13.53 9.22
N LEU A 209 5.82 13.40 7.93
CA LEU A 209 4.83 13.10 6.91
C LEU A 209 5.22 11.84 6.15
N LEU A 210 4.26 10.96 5.88
CA LEU A 210 4.48 9.81 5.00
C LEU A 210 3.20 9.37 4.27
N PRO A 211 3.31 8.75 3.07
CA PRO A 211 2.23 7.99 2.46
C PRO A 211 1.84 6.86 3.41
N TYR A 212 0.54 6.74 3.74
CA TYR A 212 0.09 5.86 4.81
C TYR A 212 -0.79 4.73 4.30
N GLU A 213 -0.39 3.51 4.62
CA GLU A 213 -1.10 2.24 4.37
C GLU A 213 -1.15 1.37 5.63
N ALA A 214 -0.91 1.96 6.79
CA ALA A 214 -0.84 1.31 8.09
C ALA A 214 0.14 0.11 8.16
N GLN A 215 1.22 0.16 7.37
CA GLN A 215 2.30 -0.83 7.45
C GLN A 215 3.00 -0.77 8.82
N PRO A 216 3.56 -1.88 9.33
CA PRO A 216 4.21 -1.90 10.64
C PRO A 216 5.28 -0.82 10.81
N PHE A 217 6.12 -0.55 9.79
CA PHE A 217 7.13 0.49 9.90
C PHE A 217 6.54 1.90 10.06
N GLN A 218 5.43 2.19 9.38
CA GLN A 218 4.74 3.49 9.46
C GLN A 218 4.16 3.70 10.85
N ASN A 219 3.41 2.70 11.34
CA ASN A 219 2.83 2.74 12.68
C ASN A 219 3.91 2.78 13.77
N ASN A 220 4.98 2.01 13.62
CA ASN A 220 6.06 1.98 14.61
C ASN A 220 6.84 3.29 14.66
N ILE A 221 7.12 3.93 13.52
CA ILE A 221 7.72 5.27 13.48
C ILE A 221 6.85 6.26 14.25
N PHE A 222 5.57 6.32 13.98
CA PHE A 222 4.65 7.22 14.69
C PHE A 222 4.54 6.92 16.18
N PHE A 223 4.46 5.65 16.55
CA PHE A 223 4.44 5.22 17.95
C PHE A 223 5.69 5.66 18.71
N GLU A 224 6.86 5.41 18.12
CA GLU A 224 8.15 5.75 18.74
C GLU A 224 8.37 7.27 18.86
N ILE A 225 7.89 8.05 17.88
CA ILE A 225 7.93 9.52 17.95
C ILE A 225 7.04 10.03 19.09
N LYS A 226 5.79 9.58 19.17
CA LYS A 226 4.86 9.94 20.23
C LYS A 226 5.40 9.61 21.62
N LYS A 227 6.14 8.50 21.72
CA LYS A 227 6.76 8.07 22.97
C LYS A 227 7.97 8.95 23.35
N SER A 228 8.74 9.40 22.38
CA SER A 228 10.02 10.10 22.62
C SER A 228 9.91 11.62 22.58
N ASN A 229 9.05 12.17 21.72
CA ASN A 229 8.88 13.61 21.52
C ASN A 229 7.43 13.96 21.15
N LYS A 230 6.63 14.31 22.12
CA LYS A 230 5.21 14.67 21.96
C LYS A 230 4.98 15.97 21.17
N LYS A 231 6.02 16.78 20.90
CA LYS A 231 5.90 18.03 20.16
C LYS A 231 5.91 17.85 18.65
N ILE A 232 6.36 16.70 18.13
CA ILE A 232 6.40 16.43 16.69
C ILE A 232 5.04 15.87 16.25
N LYS A 233 4.37 16.55 15.34
CA LYS A 233 3.09 16.12 14.75
C LYS A 233 3.32 15.00 13.75
N THR A 234 2.62 13.88 13.90
CA THR A 234 2.69 12.76 12.95
C THR A 234 1.55 12.84 11.95
N ILE A 235 1.87 12.85 10.65
CA ILE A 235 0.91 13.06 9.57
C ILE A 235 1.01 11.89 8.59
N GLY A 236 -0.11 11.21 8.35
CA GLY A 236 -0.25 10.20 7.31
C GLY A 236 -1.02 10.75 6.11
N TYR A 237 -0.64 10.41 4.89
CA TYR A 237 -1.44 10.66 3.69
C TYR A 237 -1.97 9.34 3.13
N LEU A 238 -3.28 9.17 3.16
CA LEU A 238 -3.96 7.99 2.64
C LEU A 238 -4.04 8.10 1.11
N HIS A 239 -3.06 7.54 0.42
CA HIS A 239 -2.92 7.68 -1.03
C HIS A 239 -3.65 6.62 -1.84
N SER A 240 -4.10 5.52 -1.19
CA SER A 240 -4.89 4.45 -1.79
C SER A 240 -5.68 3.69 -0.72
N LEU A 241 -6.75 3.03 -1.14
CA LEU A 241 -7.58 2.19 -0.27
C LEU A 241 -7.77 0.81 -0.88
N ASN A 242 -7.40 -0.21 -0.11
CA ASN A 242 -7.68 -1.59 -0.48
C ASN A 242 -9.16 -1.95 -0.31
N PRO A 243 -9.70 -2.88 -1.09
CA PRO A 243 -11.11 -3.27 -1.00
C PRO A 243 -11.58 -3.64 0.40
N LEU A 244 -10.75 -4.36 1.17
CA LEU A 244 -11.10 -4.80 2.52
C LEU A 244 -10.82 -3.76 3.61
N THR A 245 -9.84 -2.86 3.42
CA THR A 245 -9.45 -1.76 4.34
C THR A 245 -9.06 -2.17 5.77
N SER A 246 -9.03 -3.46 6.11
CA SER A 246 -8.82 -3.95 7.50
C SER A 246 -7.47 -3.57 8.11
N GLU A 247 -6.45 -3.27 7.30
CA GLU A 247 -5.15 -2.76 7.74
C GLU A 247 -5.24 -1.38 8.38
N LEU A 248 -6.23 -0.56 7.95
CA LEU A 248 -6.41 0.82 8.40
C LEU A 248 -7.17 0.96 9.73
N VAL A 249 -7.47 -0.13 10.43
CA VAL A 249 -8.07 -0.05 11.77
C VAL A 249 -7.23 0.84 12.68
N TYR A 250 -7.88 1.85 13.29
CA TYR A 250 -7.23 2.79 14.21
C TYR A 250 -6.57 2.07 15.39
N ARG A 251 -5.34 2.46 15.74
CA ARG A 251 -4.54 1.87 16.82
C ARG A 251 -3.48 2.85 17.34
N SER A 252 -2.77 2.46 18.38
CA SER A 252 -1.79 3.29 19.08
C SER A 252 -0.68 3.87 18.19
N GLY A 253 -0.29 3.19 17.12
CA GLY A 253 0.67 3.66 16.11
C GLY A 253 0.04 4.44 14.95
N SER A 254 -1.26 4.73 14.94
CA SER A 254 -1.89 5.56 13.92
C SER A 254 -1.42 7.02 14.02
N PRO A 255 -1.33 7.79 12.92
CA PRO A 255 -0.87 9.18 12.95
C PRO A 255 -1.77 10.10 13.79
N ASP A 256 -1.25 11.27 14.17
CA ASP A 256 -2.06 12.31 14.85
C ASP A 256 -3.06 12.92 13.89
N LEU A 257 -2.70 12.99 12.60
CA LEU A 257 -3.55 13.47 11.54
C LEU A 257 -3.43 12.58 10.32
N LEU A 258 -4.55 12.12 9.78
CA LEU A 258 -4.64 11.40 8.52
C LEU A 258 -5.27 12.28 7.45
N LEU A 259 -4.49 12.64 6.44
CA LEU A 259 -4.96 13.36 5.26
C LEU A 259 -5.65 12.36 4.32
N VAL A 260 -6.89 12.65 3.95
CA VAL A 260 -7.71 11.85 3.04
C VAL A 260 -8.23 12.72 1.91
N HIS A 261 -8.45 12.12 0.74
CA HIS A 261 -8.81 12.89 -0.46
C HIS A 261 -10.24 12.64 -0.96
N GLY A 262 -11.11 12.05 -0.12
CA GLY A 262 -12.51 11.86 -0.43
C GLY A 262 -13.40 11.80 0.81
N PRO A 263 -14.59 12.46 0.82
CA PRO A 263 -15.47 12.45 1.97
C PRO A 263 -15.93 11.05 2.38
N SER A 264 -16.22 10.17 1.42
CA SER A 264 -16.58 8.76 1.73
C SER A 264 -15.45 7.96 2.37
N GLN A 265 -14.19 8.38 2.20
CA GLN A 265 -13.07 7.78 2.94
C GLN A 265 -13.18 8.11 4.44
N ILE A 266 -13.58 9.35 4.80
CA ILE A 266 -13.83 9.75 6.19
C ILE A 266 -14.93 8.87 6.78
N ASP A 267 -16.03 8.68 6.06
CA ASP A 267 -17.16 7.87 6.53
C ASP A 267 -16.75 6.41 6.80
N ILE A 268 -15.98 5.80 5.90
CA ILE A 268 -15.44 4.44 6.08
C ILE A 268 -14.51 4.38 7.30
N LEU A 269 -13.58 5.31 7.41
CA LEU A 269 -12.60 5.35 8.51
C LEU A 269 -13.28 5.50 9.86
N LYS A 270 -14.28 6.39 9.97
CA LYS A 270 -15.07 6.61 11.20
C LYS A 270 -15.94 5.39 11.52
N SER A 271 -16.85 5.03 10.60
CA SER A 271 -17.91 4.06 10.87
C SER A 271 -17.43 2.63 10.93
N LYS A 272 -16.42 2.26 10.12
CA LYS A 272 -15.96 0.87 9.99
C LYS A 272 -14.63 0.61 10.71
N LEU A 273 -13.74 1.62 10.86
CA LEU A 273 -12.34 1.43 11.26
C LEU A 273 -11.96 2.15 12.57
N ASN A 274 -12.93 2.72 13.27
CA ASN A 274 -12.81 3.37 14.59
C ASN A 274 -11.89 4.62 14.62
N TRP A 275 -11.70 5.32 13.51
CA TRP A 275 -10.93 6.56 13.52
C TRP A 275 -11.69 7.68 14.23
N PRO A 276 -11.05 8.42 15.15
CA PRO A 276 -11.62 9.65 15.70
C PRO A 276 -11.73 10.71 14.59
N GLU A 277 -12.86 11.43 14.56
CA GLU A 277 -13.13 12.44 13.52
C GLU A 277 -12.08 13.56 13.51
N ASN A 278 -11.69 14.03 14.68
CA ASN A 278 -10.69 15.08 14.85
C ASN A 278 -9.26 14.69 14.38
N LYS A 279 -9.05 13.44 13.98
CA LYS A 279 -7.80 12.96 13.39
C LYS A 279 -7.86 12.78 11.87
N LEU A 280 -9.00 13.10 11.27
CA LEU A 280 -9.20 12.99 9.83
C LEU A 280 -9.29 14.40 9.22
N HIS A 281 -8.54 14.62 8.15
CA HIS A 281 -8.54 15.89 7.45
C HIS A 281 -8.76 15.68 5.96
N LEU A 282 -9.83 16.28 5.42
CA LEU A 282 -10.13 16.22 3.99
C LEU A 282 -9.25 17.19 3.22
N THR A 283 -8.60 16.72 2.18
CA THR A 283 -7.79 17.52 1.26
C THR A 283 -8.05 17.11 -0.18
N GLN A 284 -7.58 17.89 -1.15
CA GLN A 284 -7.48 17.41 -2.52
C GLN A 284 -6.39 16.33 -2.62
N SER A 285 -6.53 15.42 -3.59
CA SER A 285 -5.50 14.41 -3.82
C SER A 285 -4.18 15.04 -4.25
N PHE A 286 -3.11 14.67 -3.58
CA PHE A 286 -1.75 15.00 -4.04
C PHE A 286 -1.36 14.14 -5.24
N ARG A 287 -1.82 12.88 -5.25
CA ARG A 287 -1.42 11.85 -6.23
C ARG A 287 -2.22 11.91 -7.51
N PHE A 288 -3.55 12.05 -7.44
CA PHE A 288 -4.45 11.93 -8.57
C PHE A 288 -4.83 13.28 -9.15
N ARG A 289 -4.69 13.42 -10.48
CA ARG A 289 -4.97 14.64 -11.23
C ARG A 289 -6.10 14.41 -12.23
N LEU A 290 -6.84 15.48 -12.53
CA LEU A 290 -8.02 15.38 -13.41
C LEU A 290 -7.66 15.10 -14.88
N ASP A 291 -6.53 15.61 -15.36
CA ASP A 291 -6.05 15.57 -16.75
C ASP A 291 -5.57 14.20 -17.23
N GLU A 292 -5.48 13.21 -16.36
CA GLU A 292 -4.93 11.88 -16.69
C GLU A 292 -5.99 10.86 -17.19
N LYS A 293 -7.20 11.28 -17.61
CA LYS A 293 -8.30 10.36 -17.99
C LYS A 293 -7.90 9.36 -19.08
N LYS A 294 -7.27 9.84 -20.17
CA LYS A 294 -6.83 8.98 -21.30
C LYS A 294 -5.85 7.89 -20.89
N ARG A 295 -5.10 8.09 -19.80
CA ARG A 295 -4.15 7.11 -19.27
C ARG A 295 -4.84 5.89 -18.67
N LEU A 296 -6.10 6.01 -18.29
CA LEU A 296 -6.85 4.98 -17.58
C LEU A 296 -7.86 4.24 -18.46
N SER A 297 -8.32 4.85 -19.56
CA SER A 297 -9.32 4.27 -20.47
C SER A 297 -8.77 3.10 -21.28
N ASN A 298 -9.60 2.09 -21.49
CA ASN A 298 -9.35 0.94 -22.37
C ASN A 298 -8.05 0.20 -22.02
N LYS A 299 -7.82 -0.03 -20.72
CA LYS A 299 -6.64 -0.73 -20.23
C LYS A 299 -6.97 -1.95 -19.40
N ILE A 300 -6.03 -2.88 -19.39
CA ILE A 300 -5.98 -4.01 -18.49
C ILE A 300 -4.87 -3.74 -17.48
N PHE A 301 -5.24 -3.55 -16.20
CA PHE A 301 -4.30 -3.29 -15.13
C PHE A 301 -3.97 -4.55 -14.35
N LEU A 302 -2.67 -4.81 -14.17
CA LEU A 302 -2.17 -5.93 -13.38
C LEU A 302 -1.83 -5.50 -11.95
N PRO A 303 -2.08 -6.36 -10.95
CA PRO A 303 -1.77 -6.05 -9.55
C PRO A 303 -0.26 -6.10 -9.27
N HIS A 304 0.16 -5.56 -8.13
CA HIS A 304 1.54 -5.70 -7.64
C HIS A 304 1.97 -7.17 -7.54
N SER A 305 1.09 -8.06 -7.13
CA SER A 305 1.37 -9.49 -6.97
C SER A 305 0.25 -10.36 -7.55
N ILE A 306 0.62 -11.28 -8.44
CA ILE A 306 -0.28 -12.26 -9.03
C ILE A 306 -0.28 -13.52 -8.16
N LEU A 307 -1.24 -13.67 -7.25
CA LEU A 307 -1.26 -14.79 -6.29
C LEU A 307 -1.80 -16.10 -6.90
N LYS A 308 -2.80 -16.02 -7.78
CA LYS A 308 -3.47 -17.19 -8.41
C LYS A 308 -3.69 -16.93 -9.90
N GLY A 309 -2.61 -16.80 -10.66
CA GLY A 309 -2.64 -16.45 -12.08
C GLY A 309 -3.57 -17.32 -12.93
N ASN A 310 -3.54 -18.64 -12.72
CA ASN A 310 -4.38 -19.59 -13.49
C ASN A 310 -5.90 -19.33 -13.29
N VAL A 311 -6.31 -18.96 -12.07
CA VAL A 311 -7.72 -18.60 -11.80
C VAL A 311 -8.07 -17.31 -12.55
N LEU A 312 -7.23 -16.27 -12.45
CA LEU A 312 -7.45 -15.00 -13.12
C LEU A 312 -7.54 -15.17 -14.64
N ILE A 313 -6.63 -15.94 -15.25
CA ILE A 313 -6.63 -16.27 -16.68
C ILE A 313 -7.91 -17.00 -17.08
N SER A 314 -8.32 -18.01 -16.31
CA SER A 314 -9.54 -18.76 -16.57
C SER A 314 -10.78 -17.88 -16.53
N GLU A 315 -10.89 -17.01 -15.52
CA GLU A 315 -12.05 -16.12 -15.37
C GLU A 315 -12.07 -15.01 -16.45
N PHE A 316 -10.90 -14.50 -16.87
CA PHE A 316 -10.82 -13.58 -18.02
C PHE A 316 -11.31 -14.24 -19.31
N ARG A 317 -10.90 -15.49 -19.56
CA ARG A 317 -11.38 -16.26 -20.72
C ARG A 317 -12.91 -16.42 -20.69
N LYS A 318 -13.47 -16.81 -19.56
CA LYS A 318 -14.94 -16.93 -19.39
C LYS A 318 -15.65 -15.60 -19.59
N PHE A 319 -15.07 -14.50 -19.08
CA PHE A 319 -15.62 -13.17 -19.29
C PHE A 319 -15.68 -12.82 -20.78
N LEU A 320 -14.63 -13.09 -21.56
CA LEU A 320 -14.64 -12.84 -23.01
C LEU A 320 -15.65 -13.74 -23.75
N ILE A 321 -15.73 -15.02 -23.41
CA ILE A 321 -16.72 -15.95 -24.01
C ILE A 321 -18.13 -15.41 -23.84
N ASN A 322 -18.46 -14.90 -22.66
CA ASN A 322 -19.79 -14.39 -22.32
C ASN A 322 -20.04 -12.96 -22.77
N SER A 323 -19.02 -12.26 -23.26
CA SER A 323 -19.16 -10.90 -23.79
C SER A 323 -19.76 -10.93 -25.21
N PRO A 324 -20.69 -10.02 -25.55
CA PRO A 324 -21.22 -9.93 -26.91
C PRO A 324 -20.12 -9.62 -27.94
N ILE A 325 -20.33 -10.02 -29.19
CA ILE A 325 -19.43 -9.71 -30.31
C ILE A 325 -19.31 -8.19 -30.45
N SER A 326 -18.10 -7.68 -30.69
CA SER A 326 -17.79 -6.27 -30.89
C SER A 326 -18.25 -5.34 -29.75
N SER A 327 -18.41 -5.85 -28.53
CA SER A 327 -18.90 -5.08 -27.38
C SER A 327 -17.80 -4.47 -26.52
N LEU A 328 -16.55 -4.88 -26.68
CA LEU A 328 -15.41 -4.47 -25.88
C LEU A 328 -14.46 -3.58 -26.71
N PRO A 329 -13.82 -2.58 -26.09
CA PRO A 329 -12.75 -1.82 -26.76
C PRO A 329 -11.48 -2.67 -26.88
N ASN A 330 -10.58 -2.24 -27.76
CA ASN A 330 -9.22 -2.80 -27.78
C ASN A 330 -8.47 -2.36 -26.51
N PHE A 331 -7.89 -3.31 -25.77
CA PHE A 331 -7.21 -3.06 -24.52
C PHE A 331 -5.69 -3.02 -24.67
N VAL A 332 -5.05 -2.13 -23.92
CA VAL A 332 -3.60 -2.10 -23.70
C VAL A 332 -3.31 -2.67 -22.32
N ILE A 333 -2.44 -3.67 -22.23
CA ILE A 333 -2.05 -4.27 -20.94
C ILE A 333 -1.03 -3.36 -20.25
N GLN A 334 -1.36 -2.94 -19.03
CA GLN A 334 -0.52 -2.12 -18.17
C GLN A 334 0.00 -2.94 -17.00
N ASN A 335 1.31 -3.21 -16.99
CA ASN A 335 1.96 -3.90 -15.86
C ASN A 335 2.08 -2.98 -14.66
N HIS A 336 2.13 -3.57 -13.46
CA HIS A 336 2.41 -2.79 -12.25
C HIS A 336 3.85 -2.24 -12.29
N PRO A 337 4.09 -0.97 -11.93
CA PRO A 337 5.42 -0.35 -12.04
C PRO A 337 6.54 -1.11 -11.33
N THR A 338 6.25 -1.70 -10.16
CA THR A 338 7.23 -2.48 -9.38
C THR A 338 7.43 -3.92 -9.85
N ALA A 339 6.70 -4.35 -10.90
CA ALA A 339 6.72 -5.73 -11.40
C ALA A 339 7.15 -5.82 -12.88
N LYS A 340 7.81 -4.78 -13.41
CA LYS A 340 8.23 -4.71 -14.83
C LYS A 340 9.04 -5.95 -15.25
N ASP A 341 10.00 -6.37 -14.42
CA ASP A 341 10.94 -7.46 -14.72
C ASP A 341 10.52 -8.81 -14.10
N SER A 342 9.33 -8.87 -13.52
CA SER A 342 8.82 -10.09 -12.91
C SER A 342 8.51 -11.16 -13.97
N LYS A 343 9.24 -12.25 -13.99
CA LYS A 343 8.99 -13.40 -14.89
C LYS A 343 7.54 -13.87 -14.82
N LYS A 344 6.93 -13.84 -13.65
CA LYS A 344 5.54 -14.24 -13.43
C LYS A 344 4.55 -13.28 -14.11
N HIS A 345 4.81 -11.96 -14.06
CA HIS A 345 3.99 -10.96 -14.75
C HIS A 345 4.18 -11.06 -16.27
N LEU A 346 5.40 -11.21 -16.75
CA LEU A 346 5.67 -11.39 -18.17
C LEU A 346 4.98 -12.63 -18.74
N TYR A 347 5.01 -13.74 -18.03
CA TYR A 347 4.25 -14.95 -18.40
C TYR A 347 2.74 -14.67 -18.44
N PHE A 348 2.22 -14.01 -17.40
CA PHE A 348 0.79 -13.69 -17.32
C PHE A 348 0.33 -12.78 -18.47
N ILE A 349 1.14 -11.77 -18.83
CA ILE A 349 0.89 -10.90 -19.98
C ILE A 349 0.80 -11.70 -21.27
N LYS A 350 1.75 -12.60 -21.55
CA LYS A 350 1.74 -13.46 -22.74
C LYS A 350 0.47 -14.30 -22.84
N GLU A 351 0.00 -14.86 -21.70
CA GLU A 351 -1.23 -15.63 -21.68
C GLU A 351 -2.47 -14.76 -21.94
N LEU A 352 -2.52 -13.53 -21.39
CA LEU A 352 -3.61 -12.59 -21.68
C LEU A 352 -3.64 -12.19 -23.16
N GLU A 353 -2.49 -11.87 -23.76
CA GLU A 353 -2.37 -11.53 -25.18
C GLU A 353 -2.84 -12.68 -26.09
N LYS A 354 -2.48 -13.92 -25.73
CA LYS A 354 -2.93 -15.11 -26.46
C LYS A 354 -4.47 -15.24 -26.42
N ILE A 355 -5.08 -15.04 -25.25
CA ILE A 355 -6.54 -15.09 -25.09
C ILE A 355 -7.20 -13.96 -25.88
N ILE A 356 -6.70 -12.73 -25.82
CA ILE A 356 -7.22 -11.58 -26.58
C ILE A 356 -7.21 -11.90 -28.07
N ARG A 357 -6.12 -12.45 -28.63
CA ARG A 357 -6.03 -12.86 -30.02
C ARG A 357 -7.04 -13.96 -30.38
N THR A 358 -7.27 -14.92 -29.48
CA THR A 358 -8.24 -16.01 -29.70
C THR A 358 -9.66 -15.51 -29.80
N TYR A 359 -10.03 -14.48 -29.02
CA TYR A 359 -11.38 -13.91 -28.96
C TYR A 359 -11.44 -12.51 -29.59
N LYS A 360 -10.70 -12.30 -30.69
CA LYS A 360 -10.63 -11.00 -31.37
C LYS A 360 -11.98 -10.45 -31.84
N ASP A 361 -12.95 -11.32 -32.11
CA ASP A 361 -14.32 -10.99 -32.48
C ASP A 361 -15.12 -10.26 -31.38
N ARG A 362 -14.67 -10.33 -30.13
CA ARG A 362 -15.29 -9.63 -28.99
C ARG A 362 -14.94 -8.15 -28.93
N PHE A 363 -13.91 -7.72 -29.66
CA PHE A 363 -13.40 -6.36 -29.64
C PHE A 363 -13.89 -5.58 -30.86
N SER A 364 -14.31 -4.33 -30.60
CA SER A 364 -14.80 -3.43 -31.65
C SER A 364 -13.64 -2.69 -32.32
N SER A 365 -13.69 -2.56 -33.63
CA SER A 365 -12.81 -1.67 -34.39
C SER A 365 -13.22 -0.16 -34.30
N ASN A 366 -14.43 0.13 -33.83
CA ASN A 366 -14.94 1.50 -33.74
C ASN A 366 -14.65 2.15 -32.41
N SER A 367 -14.13 3.40 -32.44
CA SER A 367 -13.78 4.22 -31.26
C SER A 367 -14.98 4.69 -30.41
N LEU A 368 -16.21 4.41 -30.84
CA LEU A 368 -17.46 4.80 -30.16
C LEU A 368 -17.89 3.85 -29.04
N THR A 369 -17.07 2.86 -28.72
CA THR A 369 -17.36 1.96 -27.61
C THR A 369 -17.19 2.66 -26.26
N LYS A 370 -18.05 2.29 -25.31
CA LYS A 370 -18.04 2.73 -23.93
C LYS A 370 -16.64 2.56 -23.30
N GLU A 371 -16.12 3.61 -22.68
CA GLU A 371 -14.83 3.53 -21.97
C GLU A 371 -14.90 2.49 -20.84
N ILE A 372 -14.06 1.48 -20.92
CA ILE A 372 -14.02 0.37 -19.96
C ILE A 372 -12.56 0.07 -19.62
N SER A 373 -12.28 -0.25 -18.38
CA SER A 373 -10.98 -0.78 -17.96
C SER A 373 -11.14 -2.05 -17.13
N ILE A 374 -10.19 -2.96 -17.27
CA ILE A 374 -10.20 -4.26 -16.60
C ILE A 374 -9.09 -4.27 -15.55
N PHE A 375 -9.42 -4.71 -14.35
CA PHE A 375 -8.50 -4.82 -13.23
C PHE A 375 -8.42 -6.25 -12.74
N PHE A 376 -7.22 -6.69 -12.38
CA PHE A 376 -6.98 -8.03 -11.86
C PHE A 376 -6.53 -8.01 -10.39
N GLY A 377 -7.08 -8.90 -9.57
CA GLY A 377 -6.64 -9.14 -8.20
C GLY A 377 -6.78 -7.92 -7.28
N VAL A 378 -5.88 -7.75 -6.33
CA VAL A 378 -5.91 -6.62 -5.39
C VAL A 378 -5.32 -5.37 -6.02
N ILE A 379 -6.18 -4.40 -6.33
CA ILE A 379 -5.80 -3.16 -6.98
C ILE A 379 -6.83 -2.07 -6.67
N ASP A 380 -6.39 -0.80 -6.64
CA ASP A 380 -7.27 0.35 -6.47
C ASP A 380 -7.95 0.70 -7.81
N VAL A 381 -9.27 0.67 -7.81
CA VAL A 381 -10.09 0.98 -9.00
C VAL A 381 -10.76 2.36 -8.90
N LEU A 382 -10.67 3.02 -7.75
CA LEU A 382 -11.47 4.22 -7.44
C LEU A 382 -11.10 5.40 -8.33
N GLU A 383 -9.81 5.59 -8.65
CA GLU A 383 -9.39 6.65 -9.57
C GLU A 383 -10.08 6.53 -10.94
N THR A 384 -10.14 5.31 -11.46
CA THR A 384 -10.76 5.03 -12.76
C THR A 384 -12.26 5.30 -12.74
N LEU A 385 -12.92 4.87 -11.66
CA LEU A 385 -14.35 5.11 -11.47
C LEU A 385 -14.69 6.59 -11.29
N GLU A 386 -13.90 7.34 -10.52
CA GLU A 386 -14.09 8.78 -10.32
C GLU A 386 -13.87 9.61 -11.59
N LYS A 387 -13.17 9.06 -12.58
CA LYS A 387 -13.04 9.65 -13.93
C LYS A 387 -14.16 9.23 -14.89
N GLY A 388 -15.19 8.51 -14.40
CA GLY A 388 -16.37 8.10 -15.15
C GLY A 388 -16.12 6.93 -16.12
N ILE A 389 -15.05 6.16 -15.92
CA ILE A 389 -14.72 4.99 -16.72
C ILE A 389 -15.33 3.75 -16.05
N ASN A 390 -16.00 2.88 -16.85
CA ASN A 390 -16.54 1.63 -16.32
C ASN A 390 -15.42 0.67 -15.93
N VAL A 391 -15.58 -0.04 -14.83
CA VAL A 391 -14.58 -0.99 -14.34
C VAL A 391 -15.13 -2.41 -14.32
N ILE A 392 -14.38 -3.32 -14.93
CA ILE A 392 -14.53 -4.77 -14.74
C ILE A 392 -13.38 -5.23 -13.87
N HIS A 393 -13.70 -5.93 -12.80
CA HIS A 393 -12.70 -6.43 -11.83
C HIS A 393 -12.74 -7.95 -11.79
N ILE A 394 -11.62 -8.60 -12.07
CA ILE A 394 -11.46 -10.06 -12.08
C ILE A 394 -10.63 -10.46 -10.86
N CYS A 395 -11.26 -11.18 -9.94
CA CYS A 395 -10.71 -11.57 -8.66
C CYS A 395 -10.33 -13.05 -8.63
N SER A 396 -9.37 -13.41 -7.80
CA SER A 396 -9.03 -14.79 -7.46
C SER A 396 -9.56 -15.22 -6.10
N ASP A 397 -9.83 -14.26 -5.23
CA ASP A 397 -10.41 -14.42 -3.88
C ASP A 397 -11.30 -13.22 -3.55
N PRO A 398 -12.57 -13.23 -4.03
CA PRO A 398 -13.45 -12.05 -3.95
C PRO A 398 -13.61 -11.44 -2.55
N ILE A 399 -13.55 -12.25 -1.49
CA ILE A 399 -13.68 -11.70 -0.12
C ILE A 399 -12.55 -10.70 0.21
N PHE A 400 -11.35 -10.93 -0.33
CA PHE A 400 -10.17 -10.13 -0.05
C PHE A 400 -9.84 -9.12 -1.15
N GLU A 401 -10.38 -9.33 -2.36
CA GLU A 401 -9.97 -8.58 -3.54
C GLU A 401 -11.08 -7.68 -4.11
N SER A 402 -12.38 -8.00 -3.90
CA SER A 402 -13.46 -7.21 -4.46
C SER A 402 -13.97 -6.13 -3.50
N TYR A 403 -14.49 -5.06 -4.08
CA TYR A 403 -15.24 -4.04 -3.37
C TYR A 403 -16.68 -4.51 -3.12
N SER A 404 -17.28 -4.09 -2.00
CA SER A 404 -18.67 -4.37 -1.66
C SER A 404 -19.40 -3.11 -1.21
N GLU A 405 -20.67 -2.98 -1.55
CA GLU A 405 -21.53 -1.87 -1.16
C GLU A 405 -21.64 -1.68 0.36
N LYS A 406 -21.43 -2.74 1.15
CA LYS A 406 -21.46 -2.66 2.61
C LYS A 406 -20.31 -1.89 3.23
N ILE A 407 -19.17 -1.80 2.53
CA ILE A 407 -18.03 -0.97 2.94
C ILE A 407 -18.03 0.32 2.12
N TRP A 408 -18.31 0.22 0.82
CA TRP A 408 -18.17 1.27 -0.19
C TRP A 408 -19.56 1.74 -0.63
N GLU A 409 -20.24 2.52 0.22
CA GLU A 409 -21.67 2.86 0.10
C GLU A 409 -22.03 3.63 -1.19
N ASN A 410 -21.08 4.38 -1.77
CA ASN A 410 -21.28 5.09 -3.04
C ASN A 410 -20.91 4.26 -4.28
N LEU A 411 -20.69 2.96 -4.13
CA LEU A 411 -20.34 2.03 -5.19
C LEU A 411 -21.53 1.10 -5.47
N LYS A 412 -21.97 1.02 -6.74
CA LYS A 412 -22.87 -0.04 -7.21
C LYS A 412 -22.05 -1.20 -7.72
N VAL A 413 -22.32 -2.39 -7.18
CA VAL A 413 -21.58 -3.63 -7.49
C VAL A 413 -22.50 -4.62 -8.21
N LYS A 414 -22.24 -4.89 -9.48
CA LYS A 414 -22.88 -5.96 -10.24
C LYS A 414 -21.95 -7.15 -10.34
N GLN A 415 -22.30 -8.26 -9.72
CA GLN A 415 -21.57 -9.51 -9.86
C GLN A 415 -21.95 -10.19 -11.18
N LEU A 416 -21.00 -10.30 -12.12
CA LEU A 416 -21.18 -10.92 -13.42
C LEU A 416 -20.97 -12.45 -13.37
N SER A 417 -20.01 -12.88 -12.54
CA SER A 417 -19.76 -14.28 -12.20
C SER A 417 -19.23 -14.38 -10.76
N LYS A 418 -18.94 -15.60 -10.30
CA LYS A 418 -18.35 -15.80 -8.96
C LYS A 418 -17.10 -14.95 -8.70
N PHE A 419 -16.33 -14.61 -9.74
CA PHE A 419 -15.02 -13.95 -9.64
C PHE A 419 -14.92 -12.67 -10.48
N VAL A 420 -16.00 -12.26 -11.17
CA VAL A 420 -16.02 -11.09 -12.05
C VAL A 420 -17.06 -10.11 -11.57
N PHE A 421 -16.67 -8.86 -11.36
CA PHE A 421 -17.50 -7.78 -10.84
C PHE A 421 -17.44 -6.58 -11.78
N GLN A 422 -18.55 -5.90 -11.94
CA GLN A 422 -18.63 -4.59 -12.58
C GLN A 422 -18.94 -3.54 -11.50
N TYR A 423 -18.21 -2.44 -11.53
CA TYR A 423 -18.41 -1.34 -10.61
C TYR A 423 -18.84 -0.08 -11.32
N ASN A 424 -19.74 0.68 -10.69
CA ASN A 424 -20.14 2.01 -11.07
C ASN A 424 -20.29 2.87 -9.80
N LEU A 425 -20.00 4.17 -9.90
CA LEU A 425 -20.29 5.10 -8.81
C LEU A 425 -21.73 5.58 -8.86
N THR A 426 -22.31 5.82 -7.70
CA THR A 426 -23.60 6.52 -7.57
C THR A 426 -23.44 8.03 -7.79
N SER A 427 -22.25 8.57 -7.43
CA SER A 427 -21.87 9.97 -7.62
C SER A 427 -20.35 10.13 -7.66
N ILE A 428 -19.88 11.08 -8.46
CA ILE A 428 -18.44 11.42 -8.61
C ILE A 428 -17.99 12.35 -7.48
N GLY A 429 -16.69 12.36 -7.16
CA GLY A 429 -16.08 13.21 -6.14
C GLY A 429 -16.28 12.74 -4.69
N LYS A 430 -16.78 11.52 -4.49
CA LYS A 430 -17.01 10.94 -3.17
C LYS A 430 -15.76 10.23 -2.61
N TYR A 431 -15.02 9.55 -3.46
CA TYR A 431 -13.81 8.84 -3.04
C TYR A 431 -12.53 9.61 -3.33
N ILE A 432 -12.50 10.44 -4.38
CA ILE A 432 -11.33 11.24 -4.75
C ILE A 432 -11.75 12.64 -5.18
N ILE A 433 -11.30 13.65 -4.46
CA ILE A 433 -11.28 15.03 -4.92
C ILE A 433 -9.95 15.24 -5.63
N PHE A 434 -9.98 15.33 -6.96
CA PHE A 434 -8.77 15.48 -7.76
C PHE A 434 -8.00 16.77 -7.45
N GLY A 435 -6.68 16.69 -7.42
CA GLY A 435 -5.84 17.85 -7.28
C GLY A 435 -5.82 18.70 -8.55
N VAL A 436 -6.04 20.01 -8.40
CA VAL A 436 -6.06 20.97 -9.55
C VAL A 436 -4.82 21.88 -9.56
N LYS A 437 -4.18 22.12 -8.41
CA LYS A 437 -3.04 23.02 -8.29
C LYS A 437 -1.70 22.26 -8.23
N LYS A 438 -0.64 22.92 -8.68
CA LYS A 438 0.74 22.57 -8.29
C LYS A 438 0.97 23.05 -6.85
N LYS A 439 1.77 22.34 -6.05
CA LYS A 439 2.12 22.69 -4.65
C LYS A 439 0.97 22.59 -3.61
N ILE A 440 -0.02 21.71 -3.83
CA ILE A 440 -1.10 21.48 -2.85
C ILE A 440 -0.53 21.00 -1.51
N LEU A 441 0.49 20.18 -1.52
CA LEU A 441 1.11 19.67 -0.30
C LEU A 441 1.74 20.80 0.53
N TYR A 442 2.49 21.70 -0.10
CA TYR A 442 3.10 22.82 0.59
C TYR A 442 2.06 23.73 1.27
N GLU A 443 0.99 24.08 0.56
CA GLU A 443 -0.10 24.88 1.10
C GLU A 443 -0.81 24.16 2.27
N THR A 444 -1.07 22.85 2.12
CA THR A 444 -1.68 22.04 3.17
C THR A 444 -0.80 21.99 4.42
N LEU A 445 0.51 21.76 4.28
CA LEU A 445 1.42 21.75 5.42
C LEU A 445 1.47 23.11 6.11
N LYS A 446 1.51 24.19 5.35
CA LYS A 446 1.50 25.56 5.90
C LYS A 446 0.27 25.80 6.77
N THR A 447 -0.93 25.40 6.33
CA THR A 447 -2.17 25.54 7.12
C THR A 447 -2.21 24.64 8.36
N LEU A 448 -1.47 23.54 8.35
CA LEU A 448 -1.42 22.61 9.48
C LEU A 448 -0.41 23.00 10.57
N TYR A 449 0.52 23.93 10.27
CA TYR A 449 1.54 24.42 11.22
C TYR A 449 1.10 25.68 11.96
N HIS A 450 0.11 26.38 11.44
CA HIS A 450 -0.55 27.53 12.06
C HIS A 450 -1.84 27.11 12.76
#